data_227c85670ff5af7a20a35ec2aba6a9f4
#
_entry.id   227c85670ff5af7a20a35ec2aba6a9f4
#
_cell.length_a   1.000
_cell.length_b   1.000
_cell.length_c   1.000
_cell.angle_alpha   90.00
_cell.angle_beta   90.00
_cell.angle_gamma   90.00
#
_symmetry.space_group_name_H-M   'P 1'
#
loop_
_entity.id
_entity.type
_entity.pdbx_description
1 polymer ?
#
loop_
_entity_poly.entity_id
_entity_poly.type
_entity_poly.pdbx_seq_one_letter_code
_entity_poly.pdbx_strand_id
1 'polypeptide(L)'
;MDSKNAKDMLEALARTANAHDFAAHMDLISPAVNVYGVPGFEVIGYDDWARQCRHEFEQGLLQHVSYEGLRVVSMTPGNVLFKTTETVEGTDGTVNRHGVEILIRKEADGRWRVTQERILAEGEMEHDSRKSH
;
A
#
# COMPACT_ATOMS: atom_id res chain seq x y z
N MET A 1 -5.86 1.98 21.85
CA MET A 1 -5.13 1.39 20.71
C MET A 1 -5.19 2.34 19.56
N ASP A 2 -4.03 2.63 19.05
CA ASP A 2 -3.88 3.75 18.15
C ASP A 2 -3.61 3.30 16.72
N SER A 3 -4.41 3.78 15.77
CA SER A 3 -4.21 3.53 14.34
C SER A 3 -3.27 4.55 13.70
N LYS A 4 -2.60 5.36 14.50
CA LYS A 4 -1.76 6.46 14.01
C LYS A 4 -0.69 6.01 13.03
N ASN A 5 0.01 4.93 13.33
CA ASN A 5 1.08 4.45 12.45
C ASN A 5 0.55 4.02 11.08
N ALA A 6 -0.62 3.40 11.04
CA ALA A 6 -1.26 3.02 9.79
C ALA A 6 -1.68 4.26 8.99
N LYS A 7 -2.29 5.25 9.65
CA LYS A 7 -2.69 6.50 9.00
C LYS A 7 -1.48 7.24 8.45
N ASP A 8 -0.43 7.36 9.25
CA ASP A 8 0.78 8.06 8.84
C ASP A 8 1.43 7.38 7.63
N MET A 9 1.42 6.04 7.61
CA MET A 9 1.95 5.28 6.48
C MET A 9 1.15 5.55 5.21
N LEU A 10 -0.19 5.52 5.29
CA LEU A 10 -1.03 5.79 4.13
C LEU A 10 -0.83 7.21 3.61
N GLU A 11 -0.73 8.19 4.49
CA GLU A 11 -0.45 9.56 4.10
C GLU A 11 0.91 9.68 3.40
N ALA A 12 1.93 9.01 3.93
CA ALA A 12 3.27 9.04 3.35
C ALA A 12 3.31 8.35 1.99
N LEU A 13 2.65 7.18 1.86
CA LEU A 13 2.58 6.46 0.59
C LEU A 13 1.90 7.31 -0.49
N ALA A 14 0.78 7.94 -0.16
CA ALA A 14 0.06 8.79 -1.10
C ALA A 14 0.88 10.03 -1.46
N ARG A 15 1.43 10.70 -0.46
CA ARG A 15 2.20 11.93 -0.67
C ARG A 15 3.41 11.70 -1.57
N THR A 16 4.19 10.67 -1.29
CA THR A 16 5.40 10.39 -2.06
C THR A 16 5.08 9.91 -3.47
N ALA A 17 4.03 9.10 -3.64
CA ALA A 17 3.59 8.66 -4.96
C ALA A 17 3.07 9.84 -5.78
N ASN A 18 2.24 10.70 -5.19
CA ASN A 18 1.67 11.84 -5.89
C ASN A 18 2.73 12.89 -6.25
N ALA A 19 3.81 12.97 -5.47
CA ALA A 19 4.94 13.84 -5.78
C ALA A 19 5.92 13.21 -6.76
N HIS A 20 5.71 11.95 -7.16
CA HIS A 20 6.65 11.17 -7.97
C HIS A 20 8.05 11.13 -7.36
N ASP A 21 8.12 11.11 -6.03
CA ASP A 21 9.38 11.09 -5.31
C ASP A 21 9.79 9.62 -5.10
N PHE A 22 10.53 9.10 -6.07
CA PHE A 22 10.89 7.68 -6.09
C PHE A 22 11.67 7.27 -4.84
N ALA A 23 12.70 8.02 -4.48
CA ALA A 23 13.56 7.67 -3.34
C ALA A 23 12.76 7.66 -2.03
N ALA A 24 11.95 8.69 -1.79
CA ALA A 24 11.15 8.78 -0.57
C ALA A 24 10.09 7.69 -0.52
N HIS A 25 9.46 7.38 -1.67
CA HIS A 25 8.44 6.35 -1.75
C HIS A 25 9.05 4.97 -1.43
N MET A 26 10.16 4.63 -2.05
CA MET A 26 10.81 3.33 -1.83
C MET A 26 11.39 3.20 -0.43
N ASP A 27 11.69 4.31 0.24
CA ASP A 27 12.15 4.27 1.63
C ASP A 27 11.05 3.82 2.61
N LEU A 28 9.78 3.86 2.18
CA LEU A 28 8.65 3.37 2.96
C LEU A 28 8.43 1.86 2.78
N ILE A 29 9.13 1.24 1.85
CA ILE A 29 8.95 -0.16 1.48
C ILE A 29 10.15 -0.96 1.99
N SER A 30 9.88 -2.03 2.73
CA SER A 30 10.93 -2.91 3.22
C SER A 30 11.63 -3.64 2.05
N PRO A 31 12.97 -3.78 2.11
CA PRO A 31 13.66 -4.64 1.13
C PRO A 31 13.16 -6.08 1.12
N ALA A 32 12.50 -6.52 2.18
CA ALA A 32 11.96 -7.88 2.32
C ALA A 32 10.47 -7.95 1.94
N VAL A 33 9.91 -6.91 1.31
CA VAL A 33 8.48 -6.84 0.99
C VAL A 33 8.04 -7.98 0.07
N ASN A 34 6.83 -8.47 0.30
CA ASN A 34 6.15 -9.39 -0.60
C ASN A 34 4.78 -8.86 -0.92
N VAL A 35 4.41 -8.84 -2.20
CA VAL A 35 3.10 -8.40 -2.66
C VAL A 35 2.38 -9.57 -3.32
N TYR A 36 1.15 -9.82 -2.89
CA TYR A 36 0.32 -10.94 -3.36
C TYR A 36 -0.96 -10.41 -4.02
N GLY A 37 -1.53 -11.22 -4.88
CA GLY A 37 -2.81 -10.92 -5.49
C GLY A 37 -2.74 -10.11 -6.78
N VAL A 38 -1.55 -9.84 -7.29
CA VAL A 38 -1.38 -9.15 -8.57
C VAL A 38 -1.59 -10.16 -9.70
N PRO A 39 -2.53 -9.90 -10.63
CA PRO A 39 -2.79 -10.83 -11.73
C PRO A 39 -1.53 -11.14 -12.54
N GLY A 40 -1.29 -12.43 -12.77
CA GLY A 40 -0.14 -12.89 -13.54
C GLY A 40 1.14 -13.12 -12.72
N PHE A 41 1.10 -12.81 -11.42
CA PHE A 41 2.28 -12.97 -10.54
C PHE A 41 1.88 -13.72 -9.28
N GLU A 42 2.72 -14.65 -8.85
CA GLU A 42 2.52 -15.33 -7.59
C GLU A 42 2.90 -14.42 -6.43
N VAL A 43 4.06 -13.79 -6.54
CA VAL A 43 4.55 -12.81 -5.56
C VAL A 43 5.44 -11.79 -6.25
N ILE A 44 5.35 -10.54 -5.81
CA ILE A 44 6.21 -9.46 -6.28
C ILE A 44 7.08 -9.01 -5.11
N GLY A 45 8.38 -8.92 -5.30
CA GLY A 45 9.34 -8.46 -4.30
C GLY A 45 9.72 -6.99 -4.49
N TYR A 46 10.71 -6.58 -3.72
CA TYR A 46 11.18 -5.18 -3.69
C TYR A 46 11.65 -4.68 -5.07
N ASP A 47 12.48 -5.48 -5.74
CA ASP A 47 13.07 -5.04 -7.02
C ASP A 47 12.00 -4.84 -8.11
N ASP A 48 11.01 -5.72 -8.15
CA ASP A 48 9.90 -5.60 -9.09
C ASP A 48 9.03 -4.38 -8.79
N TRP A 49 8.77 -4.14 -7.50
CA TRP A 49 8.04 -2.95 -7.06
C TRP A 49 8.79 -1.68 -7.47
N ALA A 50 10.09 -1.64 -7.18
CA ALA A 50 10.93 -0.48 -7.51
C ALA A 50 10.96 -0.23 -9.01
N ARG A 51 11.08 -1.29 -9.81
CA ARG A 51 11.12 -1.18 -11.28
C ARG A 51 9.81 -0.62 -11.82
N GLN A 52 8.68 -1.12 -11.34
CA GLN A 52 7.37 -0.65 -11.76
C GLN A 52 7.15 0.80 -11.34
N CYS A 53 7.47 1.12 -10.10
CA CYS A 53 7.31 2.46 -9.56
C CYS A 53 8.17 3.47 -10.33
N ARG A 54 9.42 3.12 -10.58
CA ARG A 54 10.32 3.98 -11.36
C ARG A 54 9.76 4.24 -12.75
N HIS A 55 9.28 3.19 -13.42
CA HIS A 55 8.69 3.31 -14.75
C HIS A 55 7.51 4.26 -14.74
N GLU A 56 6.58 4.08 -13.80
CA GLU A 56 5.39 4.92 -13.72
C GLU A 56 5.73 6.37 -13.42
N PHE A 57 6.70 6.62 -12.56
CA PHE A 57 7.08 7.98 -12.20
C PHE A 57 7.85 8.68 -13.34
N GLU A 58 8.81 7.99 -13.95
CA GLU A 58 9.62 8.56 -15.04
C GLU A 58 8.79 8.82 -16.30
N GLN A 59 7.82 7.95 -16.59
CA GLN A 59 6.96 8.11 -17.77
C GLN A 59 5.74 8.98 -17.51
N GLY A 60 5.56 9.45 -16.28
CA GLY A 60 4.43 10.29 -15.92
C GLY A 60 3.08 9.58 -16.07
N LEU A 61 3.03 8.28 -15.81
CA LEU A 61 1.81 7.49 -15.98
C LEU A 61 0.86 7.60 -14.79
N LEU A 62 1.38 7.96 -13.62
CA LEU A 62 0.59 8.08 -12.41
C LEU A 62 0.07 9.51 -12.25
N GLN A 63 -1.25 9.66 -12.19
CA GLN A 63 -1.91 10.94 -11.96
C GLN A 63 -2.13 11.19 -10.47
N HIS A 64 -2.71 10.20 -9.77
CA HIS A 64 -3.06 10.37 -8.35
C HIS A 64 -3.28 9.03 -7.66
N VAL A 65 -2.84 8.95 -6.42
CA VAL A 65 -3.12 7.81 -5.53
C VAL A 65 -3.82 8.34 -4.29
N SER A 66 -4.89 7.65 -3.88
CA SER A 66 -5.60 7.98 -2.65
C SER A 66 -6.04 6.71 -1.92
N TYR A 67 -6.27 6.85 -0.62
CA TYR A 67 -6.74 5.76 0.23
C TYR A 67 -7.99 6.19 0.97
N GLU A 68 -8.98 5.30 1.07
CA GLU A 68 -10.23 5.56 1.78
C GLU A 68 -10.53 4.43 2.74
N GLY A 69 -10.93 4.80 3.94
CA GLY A 69 -11.26 3.84 4.98
C GLY A 69 -10.02 3.19 5.56
N LEU A 70 -10.07 2.89 6.81
CA LEU A 70 -8.97 2.22 7.50
C LEU A 70 -9.57 1.26 8.51
N ARG A 71 -9.23 -0.02 8.39
CA ARG A 71 -9.64 -1.02 9.33
C ARG A 71 -8.41 -1.78 9.83
N VAL A 72 -8.09 -1.61 11.09
CA VAL A 72 -6.98 -2.34 11.71
C VAL A 72 -7.45 -3.78 11.97
N VAL A 73 -6.74 -4.74 11.42
CA VAL A 73 -7.05 -6.17 11.57
C VAL A 73 -6.36 -6.72 12.81
N SER A 74 -5.08 -6.38 13.00
CA SER A 74 -4.36 -6.77 14.20
C SER A 74 -3.23 -5.77 14.48
N MET A 75 -2.86 -5.66 15.74
CA MET A 75 -1.83 -4.75 16.18
C MET A 75 -1.06 -5.38 17.33
N THR A 76 0.26 -5.42 17.20
CA THR A 76 1.17 -5.81 18.26
C THR A 76 2.29 -4.77 18.32
N PRO A 77 3.09 -4.73 19.39
CA PRO A 77 4.23 -3.82 19.41
C PRO A 77 5.13 -4.07 18.18
N GLY A 78 5.30 -3.05 17.36
CA GLY A 78 6.14 -3.13 16.18
C GLY A 78 5.50 -3.71 14.92
N ASN A 79 4.21 -4.08 14.93
CA ASN A 79 3.51 -4.63 13.76
C ASN A 79 2.07 -4.14 13.72
N VAL A 80 1.61 -3.70 12.54
CA VAL A 80 0.20 -3.35 12.33
C VAL A 80 -0.24 -3.94 11.00
N LEU A 81 -1.31 -4.73 11.04
CA LEU A 81 -1.96 -5.27 9.84
C LEU A 81 -3.29 -4.54 9.66
N PHE A 82 -3.49 -3.94 8.50
CA PHE A 82 -4.71 -3.16 8.26
C PHE A 82 -5.18 -3.30 6.83
N LYS A 83 -6.47 -2.95 6.60
CA LYS A 83 -7.10 -2.93 5.29
C LYS A 83 -7.56 -1.52 4.96
N THR A 84 -7.48 -1.17 3.68
CA THR A 84 -7.98 0.11 3.17
C THR A 84 -8.37 -0.07 1.71
N THR A 85 -9.04 0.92 1.13
CA THR A 85 -9.34 0.94 -0.29
C THR A 85 -8.39 1.90 -0.97
N GLU A 86 -7.63 1.39 -1.95
CA GLU A 86 -6.70 2.18 -2.74
C GLU A 86 -7.34 2.55 -4.08
N THR A 87 -7.22 3.81 -4.46
CA THR A 87 -7.62 4.27 -5.79
C THR A 87 -6.39 4.82 -6.49
N VAL A 88 -6.10 4.27 -7.67
CA VAL A 88 -4.97 4.70 -8.49
C VAL A 88 -5.53 5.25 -9.80
N GLU A 89 -5.22 6.50 -10.09
CA GLU A 89 -5.64 7.18 -11.30
C GLU A 89 -4.44 7.38 -12.22
N GLY A 90 -4.57 6.92 -13.47
CA GLY A 90 -3.54 7.10 -14.47
C GLY A 90 -3.75 8.38 -15.27
N THR A 91 -2.67 8.89 -15.86
CA THR A 91 -2.73 10.10 -16.69
C THR A 91 -3.51 9.88 -17.98
N ASP A 92 -3.75 8.63 -18.34
CA ASP A 92 -4.57 8.26 -19.50
C ASP A 92 -6.07 8.19 -19.19
N GLY A 93 -6.45 8.55 -17.96
CA GLY A 93 -7.84 8.52 -17.51
C GLY A 93 -8.29 7.20 -16.88
N THR A 94 -7.42 6.20 -16.81
CA THR A 94 -7.78 4.94 -16.15
C THR A 94 -7.92 5.16 -14.64
N VAL A 95 -8.84 4.43 -14.02
CA VAL A 95 -9.05 4.44 -12.57
C VAL A 95 -9.14 3.01 -12.09
N ASN A 96 -8.25 2.63 -11.19
CA ASN A 96 -8.26 1.32 -10.55
C ASN A 96 -8.55 1.51 -9.07
N ARG A 97 -9.62 0.90 -8.59
CA ARG A 97 -10.03 0.97 -7.19
C ARG A 97 -10.16 -0.44 -6.65
N HIS A 98 -9.43 -0.74 -5.60
CA HIS A 98 -9.43 -2.08 -5.01
C HIS A 98 -9.05 -2.03 -3.54
N GLY A 99 -9.47 -3.05 -2.80
CA GLY A 99 -9.06 -3.21 -1.43
C GLY A 99 -7.63 -3.73 -1.34
N VAL A 100 -6.91 -3.30 -0.34
CA VAL A 100 -5.55 -3.80 -0.05
C VAL A 100 -5.42 -4.11 1.44
N GLU A 101 -4.67 -5.15 1.74
CA GLU A 101 -4.28 -5.47 3.10
C GLU A 101 -2.79 -5.23 3.21
N ILE A 102 -2.39 -4.41 4.17
CA ILE A 102 -1.01 -3.97 4.32
C ILE A 102 -0.49 -4.32 5.71
N LEU A 103 0.68 -4.93 5.75
CA LEU A 103 1.40 -5.16 7.00
C LEU A 103 2.58 -4.20 7.06
N ILE A 104 2.61 -3.38 8.10
CA ILE A 104 3.75 -2.52 8.37
C ILE A 104 4.47 -3.02 9.62
N ARG A 105 5.78 -2.87 9.62
CA ARG A 105 6.62 -3.30 10.74
C ARG A 105 7.66 -2.23 11.05
N LYS A 106 7.90 -2.05 12.34
CA LYS A 106 8.98 -1.17 12.78
C LYS A 106 10.28 -1.95 12.67
N GLU A 107 11.17 -1.48 11.82
CA GLU A 107 12.43 -2.16 11.53
C GLU A 107 13.55 -1.73 12.49
N ALA A 108 14.72 -2.34 12.34
CA ALA A 108 15.84 -2.15 13.27
C ALA A 108 16.30 -0.68 13.36
N ASP A 109 16.11 0.11 12.30
CA ASP A 109 16.45 1.53 12.29
C ASP A 109 15.40 2.41 12.98
N GLY A 110 14.36 1.81 13.54
CA GLY A 110 13.27 2.51 14.21
C GLY A 110 12.20 3.05 13.28
N ARG A 111 12.29 2.81 11.99
CA ARG A 111 11.32 3.29 11.01
C ARG A 111 10.32 2.23 10.65
N TRP A 112 9.08 2.66 10.40
CA TRP A 112 8.02 1.78 9.95
C TRP A 112 8.11 1.61 8.43
N ARG A 113 7.96 0.36 7.96
CA ARG A 113 7.97 0.06 6.52
C ARG A 113 6.92 -0.96 6.17
N VAL A 114 6.45 -0.90 4.93
CA VAL A 114 5.54 -1.90 4.37
C VAL A 114 6.33 -3.18 4.14
N THR A 115 5.95 -4.26 4.80
CA THR A 115 6.62 -5.57 4.67
C THR A 115 5.78 -6.57 3.90
N GLN A 116 4.48 -6.34 3.76
CA GLN A 116 3.60 -7.19 2.98
C GLN A 116 2.41 -6.40 2.49
N GLU A 117 1.98 -6.68 1.27
CA GLU A 117 0.77 -6.12 0.71
C GLU A 117 0.04 -7.22 -0.04
N ARG A 118 -1.28 -7.27 0.12
CA ARG A 118 -2.14 -8.22 -0.58
C ARG A 118 -3.27 -7.47 -1.24
N ILE A 119 -3.40 -7.63 -2.55
CA ILE A 119 -4.54 -7.08 -3.28
C ILE A 119 -5.73 -7.98 -2.97
N LEU A 120 -6.81 -7.40 -2.47
CA LEU A 120 -7.96 -8.15 -2.02
C LEU A 120 -8.85 -8.56 -3.21
N ALA A 121 -9.49 -9.72 -3.07
CA ALA A 121 -10.46 -10.16 -4.05
C ALA A 121 -11.65 -9.20 -4.07
N GLU A 122 -12.30 -9.09 -5.23
CA GLU A 122 -13.48 -8.26 -5.38
C GLU A 122 -14.54 -8.63 -4.34
N GLY A 123 -15.04 -7.61 -3.65
CA GLY A 123 -16.06 -7.80 -2.60
C GLY A 123 -15.52 -8.14 -1.23
N GLU A 124 -14.23 -8.42 -1.08
CA GLU A 124 -13.66 -8.80 0.21
C GLU A 124 -13.78 -7.68 1.25
N MET A 125 -13.50 -6.44 0.86
CA MET A 125 -13.65 -5.28 1.75
C MET A 125 -15.12 -5.05 2.14
N GLU A 126 -16.01 -5.20 1.18
CA GLU A 126 -17.45 -5.05 1.42
C GLU A 126 -17.96 -6.09 2.40
N HIS A 127 -17.50 -7.34 2.24
CA HIS A 127 -17.85 -8.42 3.15
C HIS A 127 -17.39 -8.12 4.58
N ASP A 128 -16.17 -7.64 4.75
CA ASP A 128 -15.65 -7.27 6.06
C ASP A 128 -16.45 -6.14 6.69
N SER A 129 -16.86 -5.16 5.89
CA SER A 129 -17.70 -4.05 6.35
C SER A 129 -19.03 -4.54 6.88
N ARG A 130 -19.65 -5.51 6.20
CA ARG A 130 -20.91 -6.11 6.64
C ARG A 130 -20.77 -6.83 7.98
N LYS A 131 -19.63 -7.51 8.18
CA LYS A 131 -19.36 -8.20 9.44
C LYS A 131 -19.17 -7.25 10.61
N SER A 132 -18.84 -6.00 10.34
CA SER A 132 -18.62 -5.01 11.39
C SER A 132 -19.91 -4.49 12.02
N HIS A 133 -21.04 -4.83 11.45
CA HIS A 133 -22.36 -4.45 11.98
C HIS A 133 -22.87 -5.47 13.01
#